data_46387c1a7d9eddde0aa2f4d6612caeca
#
_entry.id   46387c1a7d9eddde0aa2f4d6612caeca
#
_cell.length_a   1.000
_cell.length_b   1.000
_cell.length_c   1.000
_cell.angle_alpha   90.00
_cell.angle_beta   90.00
_cell.angle_gamma   90.00
#
_symmetry.space_group_name_H-M   'P 1'
#
loop_
_entity.id
_entity.type
_entity.pdbx_description
1 polymer ?
#
loop_
_entity_poly.entity_id
_entity_poly.type
_entity_poly.pdbx_seq_one_letter_code
_entity_poly.pdbx_strand_id
1 'polypeptide(L)'
;MGKNLKGKECGKGICQRKDGLYFARFYAKNGARQNGYFKTLPEAKKWLADAKYEDTHNLIVTAPDMTVDKWFNYWIDNIICDLAPNTIRNYRERYEKNIQPLIGTMCIADVKPMHCKAVLNRMETEYAGSTIRQTYISMGTMFKSAVMNDIIAKHPMNGVRYTKPVRAVDDIKYLTVEEQEKFLEAAERSHNYRQYALLLETGLR
;
A
#
# COMPACT_ATOMS: atom_id res chain seq x y z
N MET A 1 -18.74 35.18 15.02
CA MET A 1 -18.72 34.93 13.57
C MET A 1 -17.64 35.77 12.93
N GLY A 2 -16.96 35.21 11.89
CA GLY A 2 -15.92 35.96 11.17
C GLY A 2 -16.53 37.03 10.25
N LYS A 3 -15.91 38.19 10.21
CA LYS A 3 -16.35 39.31 9.38
C LYS A 3 -15.35 39.62 8.28
N ASN A 4 -15.80 40.26 7.21
CA ASN A 4 -14.92 40.83 6.19
C ASN A 4 -14.45 42.21 6.60
N LEU A 5 -13.54 42.81 5.81
CA LEU A 5 -13.00 44.18 6.08
C LEU A 5 -14.06 45.28 6.04
N LYS A 6 -15.24 45.00 5.46
CA LYS A 6 -16.40 45.92 5.41
C LYS A 6 -17.42 45.64 6.53
N GLY A 7 -17.08 44.78 7.51
CA GLY A 7 -17.95 44.45 8.64
C GLY A 7 -19.05 43.43 8.37
N LYS A 8 -19.19 42.93 7.12
CA LYS A 8 -20.21 41.95 6.73
C LYS A 8 -19.80 40.53 7.15
N GLU A 9 -20.75 39.74 7.60
CA GLU A 9 -20.49 38.36 8.05
C GLU A 9 -20.06 37.42 6.91
N CYS A 10 -19.00 36.67 7.14
CA CYS A 10 -18.46 35.70 6.18
C CYS A 10 -18.94 34.24 6.42
N GLY A 11 -19.49 34.00 7.64
CA GLY A 11 -19.87 32.68 8.10
C GLY A 11 -18.94 32.14 9.21
N LYS A 12 -19.37 31.05 9.87
CA LYS A 12 -18.64 30.42 10.96
C LYS A 12 -17.35 29.78 10.42
N GLY A 13 -16.20 30.15 10.97
CA GLY A 13 -14.90 29.61 10.59
C GLY A 13 -14.21 30.35 9.43
N ILE A 14 -14.78 31.43 8.87
CA ILE A 14 -14.20 32.22 7.77
C ILE A 14 -14.09 33.69 8.22
N CYS A 15 -12.93 34.31 8.00
CA CYS A 15 -12.71 35.74 8.18
C CYS A 15 -11.84 36.30 7.04
N GLN A 16 -11.97 37.60 6.76
CA GLN A 16 -11.07 38.27 5.80
C GLN A 16 -9.93 38.92 6.56
N ARG A 17 -8.71 38.70 6.05
CA ARG A 17 -7.48 39.29 6.60
C ARG A 17 -7.24 40.69 6.03
N LYS A 18 -6.31 41.42 6.64
CA LYS A 18 -5.91 42.76 6.22
C LYS A 18 -5.29 42.79 4.79
N ASP A 19 -4.71 41.65 4.36
CA ASP A 19 -4.15 41.45 3.02
C ASP A 19 -5.23 41.18 1.95
N GLY A 20 -6.51 41.20 2.32
CA GLY A 20 -7.64 40.99 1.41
C GLY A 20 -8.03 39.52 1.22
N LEU A 21 -7.20 38.58 1.64
CA LEU A 21 -7.49 37.13 1.51
C LEU A 21 -8.51 36.66 2.55
N TYR A 22 -9.32 35.70 2.16
CA TYR A 22 -10.23 35.01 3.07
C TYR A 22 -9.51 33.82 3.72
N PHE A 23 -9.47 33.83 5.04
CA PHE A 23 -8.94 32.74 5.85
C PHE A 23 -10.09 31.86 6.33
N ALA A 24 -10.06 30.58 5.97
CA ALA A 24 -11.01 29.59 6.46
C ALA A 24 -10.31 28.63 7.42
N ARG A 25 -11.00 28.24 8.50
CA ARG A 25 -10.51 27.32 9.52
C ARG A 25 -11.57 26.28 9.85
N PHE A 26 -11.12 25.03 9.88
CA PHE A 26 -11.91 23.87 10.23
C PHE A 26 -11.20 23.04 11.30
N TYR A 27 -11.95 22.50 12.24
CA TYR A 27 -11.48 21.51 13.21
C TYR A 27 -12.21 20.20 12.93
N ALA A 28 -11.46 19.16 12.55
CA ALA A 28 -12.00 17.84 12.33
C ALA A 28 -12.37 17.16 13.66
N LYS A 29 -13.22 16.12 13.62
CA LYS A 29 -13.65 15.36 14.82
C LYS A 29 -12.49 14.79 15.63
N ASN A 30 -11.39 14.45 14.99
CA ASN A 30 -10.16 13.97 15.62
C ASN A 30 -9.28 15.06 16.24
N GLY A 31 -9.73 16.32 16.27
CA GLY A 31 -9.01 17.46 16.80
C GLY A 31 -8.00 18.11 15.85
N ALA A 32 -7.78 17.55 14.65
CA ALA A 32 -6.87 18.12 13.67
C ALA A 32 -7.41 19.46 13.15
N ARG A 33 -6.51 20.45 13.08
CA ARG A 33 -6.83 21.78 12.58
C ARG A 33 -6.38 21.90 11.12
N GLN A 34 -7.34 22.22 10.26
CA GLN A 34 -7.09 22.55 8.86
C GLN A 34 -7.34 24.03 8.59
N ASN A 35 -6.51 24.65 7.78
CA ASN A 35 -6.62 26.06 7.41
C ASN A 35 -6.46 26.20 5.90
N GLY A 36 -7.19 27.16 5.29
CA GLY A 36 -7.08 27.53 3.89
C GLY A 36 -7.10 29.04 3.71
N TYR A 37 -6.42 29.52 2.66
CA TYR A 37 -6.39 30.93 2.23
C TYR A 37 -6.93 31.02 0.81
N PHE A 38 -7.90 31.92 0.60
CA PHE A 38 -8.65 32.01 -0.65
C PHE A 38 -8.77 33.46 -1.10
N LYS A 39 -8.82 33.70 -2.40
CA LYS A 39 -9.01 35.01 -2.97
C LYS A 39 -10.44 35.51 -2.84
N THR A 40 -11.42 34.59 -2.88
CA THR A 40 -12.85 34.91 -2.86
C THR A 40 -13.57 34.21 -1.71
N LEU A 41 -14.65 34.85 -1.22
CA LEU A 41 -15.53 34.27 -0.18
C LEU A 41 -16.24 32.98 -0.64
N PRO A 42 -16.73 32.84 -1.89
CA PRO A 42 -17.33 31.60 -2.36
C PRO A 42 -16.36 30.42 -2.34
N GLU A 43 -15.09 30.59 -2.72
CA GLU A 43 -14.06 29.56 -2.65
C GLU A 43 -13.81 29.11 -1.20
N ALA A 44 -13.69 30.05 -0.26
CA ALA A 44 -13.53 29.74 1.14
C ALA A 44 -14.73 28.97 1.73
N LYS A 45 -15.95 29.31 1.32
CA LYS A 45 -17.17 28.60 1.72
C LYS A 45 -17.24 27.20 1.13
N LYS A 46 -16.90 27.04 -0.15
CA LYS A 46 -16.86 25.74 -0.83
C LYS A 46 -15.86 24.82 -0.14
N TRP A 47 -14.64 25.28 0.05
CA TRP A 47 -13.61 24.51 0.76
C TRP A 47 -14.05 24.08 2.17
N LEU A 48 -14.70 24.99 2.93
CA LEU A 48 -15.18 24.65 4.26
C LEU A 48 -16.32 23.64 4.23
N ALA A 49 -17.17 23.68 3.21
CA ALA A 49 -18.24 22.69 3.01
C ALA A 49 -17.67 21.34 2.65
N ASP A 50 -16.70 21.29 1.72
CA ASP A 50 -15.99 20.08 1.31
C ASP A 50 -15.25 19.44 2.50
N ALA A 51 -14.51 20.23 3.29
CA ALA A 51 -13.82 19.76 4.50
C ALA A 51 -14.78 19.17 5.55
N LYS A 52 -15.95 19.80 5.75
CA LYS A 52 -16.98 19.27 6.65
C LYS A 52 -17.61 17.99 6.14
N TYR A 53 -17.85 17.92 4.83
CA TYR A 53 -18.37 16.72 4.18
C TYR A 53 -17.41 15.56 4.35
N GLU A 54 -16.12 15.77 4.08
CA GLU A 54 -15.05 14.77 4.25
C GLU A 54 -14.96 14.28 5.70
N ASP A 55 -15.01 15.18 6.69
CA ASP A 55 -14.99 14.82 8.11
C ASP A 55 -16.24 14.04 8.55
N THR A 56 -17.41 14.41 8.02
CA THR A 56 -18.67 13.72 8.35
C THR A 56 -18.71 12.30 7.80
N HIS A 57 -18.06 12.08 6.64
CA HIS A 57 -18.00 10.77 5.97
C HIS A 57 -16.72 9.99 6.29
N ASN A 58 -15.99 10.39 7.34
CA ASN A 58 -14.72 9.78 7.75
C ASN A 58 -13.68 9.71 6.61
N LEU A 59 -13.73 10.66 5.66
CA LEU A 59 -12.77 10.76 4.55
C LEU A 59 -11.48 11.47 4.98
N ILE A 60 -11.49 12.16 6.13
CA ILE A 60 -10.31 12.75 6.74
C ILE A 60 -9.68 11.69 7.63
N VAL A 61 -8.81 10.91 7.03
CA VAL A 61 -7.98 9.97 7.77
C VAL A 61 -6.78 10.73 8.31
N THR A 62 -6.76 10.91 9.61
CA THR A 62 -5.70 11.65 10.29
C THR A 62 -4.85 10.74 11.15
N ALA A 63 -3.86 10.18 10.51
CA ALA A 63 -2.60 9.89 11.17
C ALA A 63 -1.52 10.68 10.40
N PRO A 64 -1.36 12.00 10.66
CA PRO A 64 -0.40 12.83 9.91
C PRO A 64 1.03 12.31 10.00
N ASP A 65 1.32 11.48 10.99
CA ASP A 65 2.64 10.87 11.22
C ASP A 65 2.71 9.36 10.91
N MET A 66 1.65 8.78 10.33
CA MET A 66 1.64 7.37 9.97
C MET A 66 2.38 7.16 8.65
N THR A 67 3.62 6.65 8.72
CA THR A 67 4.35 6.22 7.54
C THR A 67 3.92 4.82 7.11
N VAL A 68 4.25 4.45 5.87
CA VAL A 68 4.02 3.08 5.36
C VAL A 68 4.77 2.06 6.22
N ASP A 69 5.99 2.37 6.69
CA ASP A 69 6.75 1.51 7.62
C ASP A 69 6.03 1.29 8.94
N LYS A 70 5.54 2.36 9.56
CA LYS A 70 4.80 2.26 10.82
C LYS A 70 3.53 1.43 10.66
N TRP A 71 2.80 1.66 9.57
CA TRP A 71 1.60 0.89 9.27
C TRP A 71 1.91 -0.58 9.01
N PHE A 72 2.94 -0.88 8.20
CA PHE A 72 3.33 -2.25 7.89
C PHE A 72 3.69 -3.04 9.16
N ASN A 73 4.51 -2.48 10.05
CA ASN A 73 4.88 -3.12 11.30
C ASN A 73 3.65 -3.35 12.20
N TYR A 74 2.79 -2.33 12.34
CA TYR A 74 1.55 -2.47 13.09
C TYR A 74 0.66 -3.58 12.52
N TRP A 75 0.51 -3.62 11.19
CA TRP A 75 -0.30 -4.60 10.48
C TRP A 75 0.22 -6.03 10.69
N ILE A 76 1.53 -6.24 10.57
CA ILE A 76 2.16 -7.55 10.83
C ILE A 76 1.95 -7.99 12.28
N ASP A 77 2.16 -7.09 13.24
CA ASP A 77 2.23 -7.45 14.65
C ASP A 77 0.85 -7.54 15.32
N ASN A 78 -0.17 -6.87 14.77
CA ASN A 78 -1.48 -6.77 15.42
C ASN A 78 -2.66 -7.26 14.56
N ILE A 79 -2.54 -7.30 13.23
CA ILE A 79 -3.68 -7.63 12.36
C ILE A 79 -3.54 -9.01 11.73
N ILE A 80 -2.33 -9.40 11.32
CA ILE A 80 -2.09 -10.71 10.69
C ILE A 80 -1.15 -11.60 11.51
N CYS A 81 -1.01 -11.32 12.79
CA CYS A 81 -0.15 -12.06 13.72
C CYS A 81 -0.53 -13.54 13.89
N ASP A 82 -1.77 -13.90 13.55
CA ASP A 82 -2.32 -15.26 13.59
C ASP A 82 -1.98 -16.12 12.38
N LEU A 83 -1.40 -15.53 11.34
CA LEU A 83 -0.98 -16.27 10.15
C LEU A 83 0.24 -17.16 10.43
N ALA A 84 0.39 -18.22 9.61
CA ALA A 84 1.54 -19.12 9.70
C ALA A 84 2.87 -18.33 9.66
N PRO A 85 3.88 -18.67 10.51
CA PRO A 85 5.14 -17.93 10.62
C PRO A 85 5.87 -17.75 9.29
N ASN A 86 5.78 -18.74 8.40
CA ASN A 86 6.36 -18.66 7.06
C ASN A 86 5.67 -17.60 6.17
N THR A 87 4.35 -17.43 6.33
CA THR A 87 3.59 -16.40 5.61
C THR A 87 4.01 -15.01 6.08
N ILE A 88 4.12 -14.79 7.39
CA ILE A 88 4.56 -13.52 7.97
C ILE A 88 5.99 -13.19 7.51
N ARG A 89 6.90 -14.18 7.55
CA ARG A 89 8.28 -14.01 7.04
C ARG A 89 8.28 -13.58 5.58
N ASN A 90 7.48 -14.22 4.74
CA ASN A 90 7.38 -13.88 3.31
C ASN A 90 6.85 -12.45 3.09
N TYR A 91 5.91 -11.96 3.91
CA TYR A 91 5.46 -10.57 3.87
C TYR A 91 6.58 -9.61 4.23
N ARG A 92 7.33 -9.88 5.32
CA ARG A 92 8.46 -9.04 5.75
C ARG A 92 9.55 -8.97 4.68
N GLU A 93 10.01 -10.11 4.16
CA GLU A 93 11.04 -10.15 3.14
C GLU A 93 10.66 -9.37 1.86
N ARG A 94 9.42 -9.50 1.40
CA ARG A 94 8.93 -8.76 0.23
C ARG A 94 8.84 -7.27 0.50
N TYR A 95 8.38 -6.90 1.69
CA TYR A 95 8.27 -5.51 2.09
C TYR A 95 9.64 -4.85 2.15
N GLU A 96 10.54 -5.41 2.93
CA GLU A 96 11.88 -4.86 3.17
C GLU A 96 12.70 -4.74 1.88
N LYS A 97 12.66 -5.76 1.01
CA LYS A 97 13.42 -5.75 -0.23
C LYS A 97 12.85 -4.85 -1.31
N ASN A 98 11.53 -4.85 -1.48
CA ASN A 98 10.92 -4.30 -2.69
C ASN A 98 10.10 -3.03 -2.44
N ILE A 99 9.44 -2.90 -1.29
CA ILE A 99 8.46 -1.84 -1.03
C ILE A 99 9.08 -0.73 -0.20
N GLN A 100 9.69 -1.08 0.92
CA GLN A 100 10.27 -0.17 1.89
C GLN A 100 11.24 0.86 1.28
N PRO A 101 12.18 0.48 0.40
CA PRO A 101 13.17 1.42 -0.12
C PRO A 101 12.58 2.58 -0.93
N LEU A 102 11.37 2.43 -1.45
CA LEU A 102 10.73 3.43 -2.31
C LEU A 102 9.63 4.22 -1.61
N ILE A 103 8.82 3.57 -0.77
CA ILE A 103 7.65 4.21 -0.17
C ILE A 103 7.59 4.07 1.36
N GLY A 104 8.51 3.37 2.00
CA GLY A 104 8.46 3.07 3.44
C GLY A 104 8.37 4.32 4.32
N THR A 105 9.16 5.32 4.03
CA THR A 105 9.21 6.59 4.78
C THR A 105 8.11 7.57 4.44
N MET A 106 7.36 7.33 3.36
CA MET A 106 6.26 8.21 2.96
C MET A 106 5.10 8.13 3.95
N CYS A 107 4.40 9.26 4.14
CA CYS A 107 3.10 9.23 4.81
C CYS A 107 2.14 8.33 4.02
N ILE A 108 1.48 7.41 4.70
CA ILE A 108 0.60 6.42 4.04
C ILE A 108 -0.58 7.08 3.32
N ALA A 109 -1.05 8.24 3.81
CA ALA A 109 -2.11 9.01 3.18
C ALA A 109 -1.69 9.65 1.84
N ASP A 110 -0.38 9.90 1.66
CA ASP A 110 0.18 10.51 0.45
C ASP A 110 0.55 9.49 -0.63
N VAL A 111 0.45 8.20 -0.33
CA VAL A 111 0.74 7.14 -1.30
C VAL A 111 -0.32 7.12 -2.40
N LYS A 112 0.13 7.34 -3.63
CA LYS A 112 -0.69 7.36 -4.84
C LYS A 112 -0.44 6.13 -5.72
N PRO A 113 -1.35 5.78 -6.65
CA PRO A 113 -1.15 4.66 -7.57
C PRO A 113 0.18 4.71 -8.34
N MET A 114 0.67 5.90 -8.68
CA MET A 114 1.96 6.08 -9.35
C MET A 114 3.14 5.56 -8.51
N HIS A 115 3.10 5.73 -7.19
CA HIS A 115 4.15 5.24 -6.29
C HIS A 115 4.15 3.70 -6.24
N CYS A 116 2.97 3.09 -6.15
CA CYS A 116 2.83 1.63 -6.20
C CYS A 116 3.30 1.06 -7.56
N LYS A 117 2.98 1.73 -8.67
CA LYS A 117 3.44 1.33 -10.01
C LYS A 117 4.96 1.46 -10.14
N ALA A 118 5.57 2.50 -9.55
CA ALA A 118 7.03 2.68 -9.53
C ALA A 118 7.75 1.51 -8.82
N VAL A 119 7.17 0.99 -7.71
CA VAL A 119 7.69 -0.22 -7.03
C VAL A 119 7.70 -1.41 -7.99
N LEU A 120 6.60 -1.65 -8.69
CA LEU A 120 6.49 -2.78 -9.63
C LEU A 120 7.43 -2.64 -10.83
N ASN A 121 7.51 -1.44 -11.42
CA ASN A 121 8.39 -1.17 -12.56
C ASN A 121 9.88 -1.39 -12.22
N ARG A 122 10.30 -0.97 -11.01
CA ARG A 122 11.68 -1.25 -10.56
C ARG A 122 11.96 -2.75 -10.53
N MET A 123 10.97 -3.55 -10.14
CA MET A 123 11.14 -5.00 -10.05
C MET A 123 11.18 -5.69 -11.42
N GLU A 124 10.64 -5.09 -12.48
CA GLU A 124 10.58 -5.70 -13.82
C GLU A 124 11.97 -6.01 -14.40
N THR A 125 13.01 -5.29 -13.96
CA THR A 125 14.40 -5.50 -14.44
C THR A 125 15.16 -6.59 -13.66
N GLU A 126 14.74 -6.90 -12.43
CA GLU A 126 15.52 -7.74 -11.51
C GLU A 126 14.81 -9.06 -11.14
N TYR A 127 13.48 -9.10 -11.25
CA TYR A 127 12.70 -10.21 -10.70
C TYR A 127 11.80 -10.90 -11.73
N ALA A 128 11.62 -12.21 -11.54
CA ALA A 128 10.65 -12.97 -12.30
C ALA A 128 9.21 -12.48 -12.05
N GLY A 129 8.35 -12.59 -13.06
CA GLY A 129 6.98 -12.13 -13.00
C GLY A 129 6.13 -12.72 -11.86
N SER A 130 6.46 -13.94 -11.39
CA SER A 130 5.83 -14.53 -10.21
C SER A 130 6.14 -13.77 -8.93
N THR A 131 7.38 -13.30 -8.77
CA THR A 131 7.81 -12.49 -7.61
C THR A 131 7.14 -11.12 -7.62
N ILE A 132 7.07 -10.47 -8.79
CA ILE A 132 6.38 -9.19 -8.97
C ILE A 132 4.89 -9.34 -8.60
N ARG A 133 4.25 -10.42 -9.06
CA ARG A 133 2.85 -10.73 -8.72
C ARG A 133 2.65 -10.88 -7.20
N GLN A 134 3.56 -11.57 -6.52
CA GLN A 134 3.48 -11.74 -5.07
C GLN A 134 3.64 -10.41 -4.32
N THR A 135 4.53 -9.54 -4.79
CA THR A 135 4.70 -8.18 -4.22
C THR A 135 3.45 -7.33 -4.47
N TYR A 136 2.87 -7.40 -5.68
CA TYR A 136 1.60 -6.74 -6.00
C TYR A 136 0.47 -7.17 -5.05
N ILE A 137 0.32 -8.48 -4.81
CA ILE A 137 -0.68 -9.02 -3.88
C ILE A 137 -0.39 -8.56 -2.44
N SER A 138 0.88 -8.57 -2.02
CA SER A 138 1.28 -8.12 -0.67
C SER A 138 0.94 -6.65 -0.42
N MET A 139 1.28 -5.76 -1.37
CA MET A 139 0.88 -4.35 -1.30
C MET A 139 -0.64 -4.19 -1.26
N GLY A 140 -1.35 -4.92 -2.13
CA GLY A 140 -2.81 -4.88 -2.19
C GLY A 140 -3.45 -5.26 -0.87
N THR A 141 -2.99 -6.33 -0.23
CA THR A 141 -3.52 -6.81 1.06
C THR A 141 -3.23 -5.81 2.18
N MET A 142 -2.01 -5.28 2.26
CA MET A 142 -1.60 -4.30 3.26
C MET A 142 -2.42 -3.01 3.16
N PHE A 143 -2.56 -2.44 1.95
CA PHE A 143 -3.34 -1.21 1.76
C PHE A 143 -4.84 -1.44 1.88
N LYS A 144 -5.35 -2.62 1.51
CA LYS A 144 -6.75 -2.98 1.77
C LYS A 144 -7.04 -2.97 3.25
N SER A 145 -6.15 -3.55 4.06
CA SER A 145 -6.27 -3.51 5.51
C SER A 145 -6.22 -2.07 6.06
N ALA A 146 -5.38 -1.20 5.49
CA ALA A 146 -5.32 0.21 5.88
C ALA A 146 -6.65 0.95 5.60
N VAL A 147 -7.31 0.66 4.48
CA VAL A 147 -8.64 1.20 4.18
C VAL A 147 -9.70 0.67 5.14
N MET A 148 -9.68 -0.64 5.43
CA MET A 148 -10.66 -1.28 6.32
C MET A 148 -10.53 -0.80 7.78
N ASN A 149 -9.35 -0.30 8.18
CA ASN A 149 -9.09 0.27 9.49
C ASN A 149 -9.12 1.81 9.49
N ASP A 150 -9.69 2.42 8.46
CA ASP A 150 -9.84 3.87 8.31
C ASP A 150 -8.51 4.67 8.42
N ILE A 151 -7.37 4.02 8.11
CA ILE A 151 -6.05 4.68 8.08
C ILE A 151 -5.88 5.51 6.82
N ILE A 152 -6.46 5.06 5.71
CA ILE A 152 -6.50 5.79 4.44
C ILE A 152 -7.91 5.71 3.83
N ALA A 153 -8.35 6.81 3.21
CA ALA A 153 -9.69 6.89 2.61
C ALA A 153 -9.82 6.15 1.27
N LYS A 154 -8.70 6.04 0.52
CA LYS A 154 -8.69 5.43 -0.82
C LYS A 154 -7.57 4.43 -0.94
N HIS A 155 -7.86 3.32 -1.61
CA HIS A 155 -6.89 2.26 -1.83
C HIS A 155 -5.85 2.66 -2.90
N PRO A 156 -4.54 2.77 -2.57
CA PRO A 156 -3.52 3.25 -3.51
C PRO A 156 -3.27 2.32 -4.70
N MET A 157 -3.70 1.06 -4.61
CA MET A 157 -3.56 0.11 -5.72
C MET A 157 -4.70 0.19 -6.73
N ASN A 158 -5.71 1.05 -6.50
CA ASN A 158 -6.81 1.21 -7.46
C ASN A 158 -6.27 1.76 -8.77
N GLY A 159 -6.54 1.04 -9.86
CA GLY A 159 -6.04 1.38 -11.20
C GLY A 159 -4.61 0.95 -11.51
N VAL A 160 -3.86 0.43 -10.54
CA VAL A 160 -2.54 -0.17 -10.79
C VAL A 160 -2.72 -1.52 -11.44
N ARG A 161 -2.21 -1.66 -12.66
CA ARG A 161 -2.25 -2.92 -13.40
C ARG A 161 -0.91 -3.65 -13.29
N TYR A 162 -1.01 -4.94 -13.05
CA TYR A 162 0.10 -5.88 -13.17
C TYR A 162 -0.11 -6.73 -14.43
N THR A 163 0.85 -6.69 -15.33
CA THR A 163 0.82 -7.52 -16.53
C THR A 163 1.40 -8.89 -16.17
N LYS A 164 0.55 -9.93 -16.19
CA LYS A 164 1.00 -11.30 -15.95
C LYS A 164 1.88 -11.72 -17.13
N PRO A 165 3.15 -12.08 -16.92
CA PRO A 165 3.94 -12.64 -17.99
C PRO A 165 3.28 -13.94 -18.49
N VAL A 166 3.14 -14.04 -19.79
CA VAL A 166 2.66 -15.27 -20.43
C VAL A 166 3.79 -16.28 -20.30
N ARG A 167 3.55 -17.37 -19.57
CA ARG A 167 4.46 -18.51 -19.57
C ARG A 167 4.38 -19.19 -20.94
N ALA A 168 5.49 -19.29 -21.63
CA ALA A 168 5.59 -20.18 -22.77
C ALA A 168 5.39 -21.63 -22.30
N VAL A 169 4.76 -22.46 -23.14
CA VAL A 169 4.52 -23.87 -22.83
C VAL A 169 5.85 -24.60 -22.60
N ASP A 170 6.90 -24.14 -23.27
CA ASP A 170 8.27 -24.68 -23.17
C ASP A 170 8.99 -24.37 -21.83
N ASP A 171 8.40 -23.54 -20.97
CA ASP A 171 8.93 -23.27 -19.62
C ASP A 171 8.61 -24.39 -18.60
N ILE A 172 7.88 -25.42 -18.98
CA ILE A 172 7.61 -26.57 -18.12
C ILE A 172 8.85 -27.44 -18.10
N LYS A 173 9.62 -27.34 -17.04
CA LYS A 173 10.81 -28.18 -16.81
C LYS A 173 10.36 -29.52 -16.23
N TYR A 174 10.67 -30.56 -16.89
CA TYR A 174 10.53 -31.95 -16.41
C TYR A 174 11.86 -32.69 -16.65
N LEU A 175 12.12 -33.69 -15.86
CA LEU A 175 13.27 -34.56 -16.03
C LEU A 175 12.87 -35.70 -16.99
N THR A 176 13.67 -35.97 -18.00
CA THR A 176 13.56 -37.21 -18.78
C THR A 176 13.93 -38.40 -17.90
N VAL A 177 13.59 -39.63 -18.32
CA VAL A 177 13.93 -40.85 -17.56
C VAL A 177 15.43 -40.93 -17.30
N GLU A 178 16.23 -40.67 -18.34
CA GLU A 178 17.69 -40.68 -18.27
C GLU A 178 18.24 -39.61 -17.31
N GLU A 179 17.61 -38.43 -17.28
CA GLU A 179 17.98 -37.37 -16.32
C GLU A 179 17.57 -37.71 -14.89
N GLN A 180 16.46 -38.43 -14.69
CA GLN A 180 16.03 -38.92 -13.38
C GLN A 180 17.04 -39.96 -12.83
N GLU A 181 17.48 -40.89 -13.65
CA GLU A 181 18.50 -41.89 -13.27
C GLU A 181 19.80 -41.19 -12.84
N LYS A 182 20.34 -40.29 -13.66
CA LYS A 182 21.54 -39.51 -13.35
C LYS A 182 21.37 -38.66 -12.07
N PHE A 183 20.17 -38.09 -11.88
CA PHE A 183 19.86 -37.31 -10.66
C PHE A 183 19.87 -38.21 -9.41
N LEU A 184 19.27 -39.39 -9.47
CA LEU A 184 19.24 -40.35 -8.38
C LEU A 184 20.65 -40.87 -8.04
N GLU A 185 21.46 -41.20 -9.03
CA GLU A 185 22.87 -41.58 -8.83
C GLU A 185 23.65 -40.45 -8.12
N ALA A 186 23.53 -39.21 -8.59
CA ALA A 186 24.19 -38.05 -7.97
C ALA A 186 23.69 -37.79 -6.57
N ALA A 187 22.41 -38.04 -6.30
CA ALA A 187 21.78 -37.82 -5.02
C ALA A 187 21.98 -38.95 -3.99
N GLU A 188 22.55 -40.10 -4.37
CA GLU A 188 22.67 -41.30 -3.55
C GLU A 188 23.34 -41.04 -2.20
N ARG A 189 24.32 -40.14 -2.17
CA ARG A 189 25.04 -39.71 -0.94
C ARG A 189 24.36 -38.58 -0.20
N SER A 190 23.23 -38.06 -0.70
CA SER A 190 22.50 -36.96 -0.07
C SER A 190 21.67 -37.45 1.11
N HIS A 191 21.61 -36.64 2.17
CA HIS A 191 20.71 -36.87 3.29
C HIS A 191 19.23 -36.99 2.84
N ASN A 192 18.88 -36.35 1.74
CA ASN A 192 17.50 -36.29 1.22
C ASN A 192 17.21 -37.34 0.12
N TYR A 193 18.11 -38.29 -0.14
CA TYR A 193 17.95 -39.28 -1.22
C TYR A 193 16.59 -39.98 -1.22
N ARG A 194 16.16 -40.47 -0.05
CA ARG A 194 14.88 -41.18 0.10
C ARG A 194 13.70 -40.31 -0.28
N GLN A 195 13.78 -39.02 0.02
CA GLN A 195 12.71 -38.06 -0.32
C GLN A 195 12.66 -37.83 -1.84
N TYR A 196 13.83 -37.71 -2.48
CA TYR A 196 13.92 -37.50 -3.92
C TYR A 196 13.41 -38.74 -4.68
N ALA A 197 13.84 -39.94 -4.28
CA ALA A 197 13.37 -41.20 -4.89
C ALA A 197 11.84 -41.32 -4.73
N LEU A 198 11.30 -41.12 -3.53
CA LEU A 198 9.86 -41.20 -3.30
C LEU A 198 9.08 -40.18 -4.14
N LEU A 199 9.56 -38.93 -4.25
CA LEU A 199 8.88 -37.88 -5.03
C LEU A 199 8.89 -38.19 -6.54
N LEU A 200 10.00 -38.74 -7.06
CA LEU A 200 10.10 -39.11 -8.46
C LEU A 200 9.21 -40.31 -8.80
N GLU A 201 9.18 -41.34 -7.95
CA GLU A 201 8.37 -42.54 -8.21
C GLU A 201 6.86 -42.29 -8.02
N THR A 202 6.49 -41.47 -7.06
CA THR A 202 5.06 -41.26 -6.73
C THR A 202 4.44 -40.03 -7.38
N GLY A 203 5.24 -39.10 -7.90
CA GLY A 203 4.76 -37.82 -8.40
C GLY A 203 4.15 -36.92 -7.32
N LEU A 204 4.32 -37.22 -6.05
CA LEU A 204 3.83 -36.40 -4.95
C LEU A 204 4.58 -35.07 -4.90
N ARG A 205 3.89 -34.04 -4.37
CA ARG A 205 4.40 -32.65 -4.34
C ARG A 205 4.56 -32.14 -2.91
#